data_1e69c69d28951925328df15c14a0d32e
#
_entry.id   1e69c69d28951925328df15c14a0d32e
#
_cell.length_a   1.000
_cell.length_b   1.000
_cell.length_c   1.000
_cell.angle_alpha   90.00
_cell.angle_beta   90.00
_cell.angle_gamma   90.00
#
_symmetry.space_group_name_H-M   'P 1'
#
loop_
_entity.id
_entity.type
_entity.pdbx_description
1 polymer ?
#
loop_
_entity_poly.entity_id
_entity_poly.type
_entity_poly.pdbx_seq_one_letter_code
_entity_poly.pdbx_strand_id
1 'polypeptide(L)'
;SLDKEMRNDIHRRIRRTAENIAESAGATATVTITTGYPVVYNDPAMTDRAAPIFQRLADDAVVVNPVLGAEDFSFFQEKVPGVFYWLGTRPKNQSAEEAPSNHSPLFYIDESGLLLGVRSLATLALEFGAPVSSPAQ
;
A
#
# COMPACT_ATOMS: atom_id res chain seq x y z
N SER A 1 11.12 4.87 -3.07
CA SER A 1 11.22 4.20 -4.38
C SER A 1 10.51 2.86 -4.31
N LEU A 2 9.74 2.54 -5.35
CA LEU A 2 9.08 1.23 -5.52
C LEU A 2 10.02 0.15 -6.09
N ASP A 3 11.25 0.52 -6.41
CA ASP A 3 12.29 -0.38 -6.91
C ASP A 3 13.42 -0.51 -5.88
N LYS A 4 13.75 -1.75 -5.52
CA LYS A 4 14.75 -2.05 -4.49
C LYS A 4 16.16 -1.72 -4.95
N GLU A 5 16.49 -1.96 -6.21
CA GLU A 5 17.84 -1.69 -6.75
C GLU A 5 18.05 -0.20 -6.88
N MET A 6 17.06 0.51 -7.42
CA MET A 6 17.07 1.98 -7.48
C MET A 6 17.20 2.60 -6.08
N ARG A 7 16.46 2.09 -5.08
CA ARG A 7 16.58 2.55 -3.69
C ARG A 7 18.00 2.39 -3.17
N ASN A 8 18.60 1.22 -3.38
CA ASN A 8 19.97 0.95 -2.93
C ASN A 8 20.97 1.86 -3.65
N ASP A 9 20.77 2.15 -4.93
CA ASP A 9 21.61 3.09 -5.67
C ASP A 9 21.48 4.53 -5.14
N ILE A 10 20.26 4.99 -4.85
CA ILE A 10 20.01 6.28 -4.22
C ILE A 10 20.74 6.38 -2.87
N HIS A 11 20.69 5.34 -2.02
CA HIS A 11 21.39 5.34 -0.74
C HIS A 11 22.91 5.46 -0.92
N ARG A 12 23.50 4.75 -1.89
CA ARG A 12 24.94 4.87 -2.21
C ARG A 12 25.30 6.28 -2.65
N ARG A 13 24.48 6.87 -3.53
CA ARG A 13 24.71 8.23 -4.05
C ARG A 13 24.61 9.28 -2.96
N ILE A 14 23.59 9.20 -2.09
CA ILE A 14 23.43 10.11 -0.95
C ILE A 14 24.68 10.08 -0.07
N ARG A 15 25.12 8.88 0.32
CA ARG A 15 26.31 8.72 1.16
C ARG A 15 27.55 9.35 0.50
N ARG A 16 27.85 8.93 -0.73
CA ARG A 16 28.98 9.44 -1.48
C ARG A 16 28.94 10.97 -1.66
N THR A 17 27.78 11.53 -1.95
CA THR A 17 27.64 12.98 -2.13
C THR A 17 27.92 13.73 -0.82
N ALA A 18 27.34 13.28 0.28
CA ALA A 18 27.56 13.91 1.58
C ALA A 18 29.03 13.84 2.03
N GLU A 19 29.66 12.67 1.87
CA GLU A 19 31.07 12.47 2.21
C GLU A 19 31.98 13.37 1.37
N ASN A 20 31.79 13.44 0.05
CA ASN A 20 32.60 14.27 -0.85
C ASN A 20 32.42 15.78 -0.58
N ILE A 21 31.19 16.22 -0.27
CA ILE A 21 30.94 17.62 0.08
C ILE A 21 31.67 17.97 1.39
N ALA A 22 31.59 17.13 2.40
CA ALA A 22 32.31 17.35 3.67
C ALA A 22 33.81 17.38 3.45
N GLU A 23 34.37 16.43 2.71
CA GLU A 23 35.79 16.36 2.39
C GLU A 23 36.30 17.64 1.68
N SER A 24 35.51 18.16 0.73
CA SER A 24 35.84 19.37 0.00
C SER A 24 35.98 20.61 0.91
N ALA A 25 35.35 20.58 2.09
CA ALA A 25 35.43 21.62 3.11
C ALA A 25 36.39 21.26 4.26
N GLY A 26 37.21 20.22 4.13
CA GLY A 26 38.11 19.74 5.19
C GLY A 26 37.39 19.14 6.40
N ALA A 27 36.15 18.72 6.23
CA ALA A 27 35.31 18.11 7.25
C ALA A 27 35.03 16.63 6.95
N THR A 28 34.36 15.93 7.87
CA THR A 28 33.94 14.54 7.72
C THR A 28 32.42 14.44 7.89
N ALA A 29 31.75 13.63 7.07
CA ALA A 29 30.34 13.34 7.23
C ALA A 29 30.14 11.85 7.57
N THR A 30 29.24 11.58 8.50
CA THR A 30 28.72 10.24 8.75
C THR A 30 27.28 10.18 8.31
N VAL A 31 26.94 9.28 7.38
CA VAL A 31 25.60 9.16 6.82
C VAL A 31 24.95 7.86 7.28
N THR A 32 23.93 7.98 8.10
CA THR A 32 23.09 6.85 8.52
C THR A 32 21.79 6.89 7.73
N ILE A 33 21.47 5.78 7.04
CA ILE A 33 20.23 5.61 6.30
C ILE A 33 19.52 4.36 6.83
N THR A 34 18.38 4.58 7.45
CA THR A 34 17.52 3.48 7.92
C THR A 34 16.59 3.06 6.80
N THR A 35 16.61 1.78 6.46
CA THR A 35 15.65 1.18 5.54
C THR A 35 14.37 0.86 6.31
N GLY A 36 13.25 1.42 5.86
CA GLY A 36 11.94 1.17 6.43
C GLY A 36 11.27 -0.08 5.82
N TYR A 37 10.01 0.07 5.44
CA TYR A 37 9.16 -1.01 4.96
C TYR A 37 9.53 -1.46 3.54
N PRO A 38 9.28 -2.75 3.19
CA PRO A 38 9.26 -3.22 1.82
C PRO A 38 8.20 -2.49 0.97
N VAL A 39 8.17 -2.81 -0.31
CA VAL A 39 7.12 -2.32 -1.21
C VAL A 39 5.87 -3.18 -1.02
N VAL A 40 4.72 -2.54 -0.86
CA VAL A 40 3.42 -3.22 -1.01
C VAL A 40 3.25 -3.59 -2.47
N TYR A 41 3.18 -4.89 -2.75
CA TYR A 41 3.00 -5.42 -4.09
C TYR A 41 1.78 -6.33 -4.14
N ASN A 42 0.72 -5.86 -4.76
CA ASN A 42 -0.46 -6.67 -4.98
C ASN A 42 -0.17 -7.74 -6.02
N ASP A 43 -0.27 -9.00 -5.63
CA ASP A 43 -0.10 -10.13 -6.55
C ASP A 43 -1.18 -10.08 -7.64
N PRO A 44 -0.80 -10.13 -8.94
CA PRO A 44 -1.77 -9.99 -10.03
C PRO A 44 -2.87 -11.04 -10.01
N ALA A 45 -2.54 -12.32 -9.79
CA ALA A 45 -3.53 -13.39 -9.79
C ALA A 45 -4.50 -13.27 -8.61
N MET A 46 -4.01 -12.87 -7.44
CA MET A 46 -4.85 -12.59 -6.28
C MET A 46 -5.73 -11.35 -6.51
N THR A 47 -5.18 -10.32 -7.16
CA THR A 47 -5.92 -9.10 -7.52
C THR A 47 -7.04 -9.39 -8.49
N ASP A 48 -6.79 -10.19 -9.55
CA ASP A 48 -7.80 -10.60 -10.52
C ASP A 48 -8.95 -11.40 -9.89
N ARG A 49 -8.66 -12.17 -8.83
CA ARG A 49 -9.67 -12.87 -8.05
C ARG A 49 -10.45 -11.94 -7.11
N ALA A 50 -9.78 -10.97 -6.51
CA ALA A 50 -10.39 -10.05 -5.53
C ALA A 50 -11.24 -8.96 -6.20
N ALA A 51 -10.84 -8.44 -7.36
CA ALA A 51 -11.51 -7.33 -8.02
C ALA A 51 -13.02 -7.57 -8.27
N PRO A 52 -13.48 -8.74 -8.79
CA PRO A 52 -14.91 -9.00 -8.95
C PRO A 52 -15.68 -9.03 -7.63
N ILE A 53 -15.03 -9.40 -6.52
CA ILE A 53 -15.64 -9.38 -5.19
C ILE A 53 -15.93 -7.93 -4.79
N PHE A 54 -14.94 -7.06 -4.91
CA PHE A 54 -15.11 -5.64 -4.61
C PHE A 54 -16.17 -4.98 -5.48
N GLN A 55 -16.20 -5.29 -6.79
CA GLN A 55 -17.21 -4.79 -7.73
C GLN A 55 -18.64 -5.20 -7.37
N ARG A 56 -18.83 -6.38 -6.74
CA ARG A 56 -20.15 -6.83 -6.27
C ARG A 56 -20.58 -6.16 -4.97
N LEU A 57 -19.64 -5.76 -4.13
CA LEU A 57 -19.92 -5.30 -2.78
C LEU A 57 -19.98 -3.79 -2.65
N ALA A 58 -19.23 -3.07 -3.47
CA ALA A 58 -19.11 -1.62 -3.41
C ALA A 58 -19.87 -0.95 -4.55
N ASP A 59 -20.38 0.26 -4.30
CA ASP A 59 -20.97 1.10 -5.34
C ASP A 59 -19.92 1.50 -6.39
N ASP A 60 -18.67 1.64 -5.95
CA ASP A 60 -17.53 1.97 -6.80
C ASP A 60 -16.27 1.22 -6.31
N ALA A 61 -15.62 0.52 -7.21
CA ALA A 61 -14.37 -0.19 -6.97
C ALA A 61 -13.40 0.10 -8.12
N VAL A 62 -12.39 0.90 -7.83
CA VAL A 62 -11.46 1.42 -8.83
C VAL A 62 -10.03 1.00 -8.57
N VAL A 63 -9.24 0.88 -9.62
CA VAL A 63 -7.79 0.75 -9.53
C VAL A 63 -7.20 2.14 -9.33
N VAL A 64 -6.41 2.29 -8.28
CA VAL A 64 -5.73 3.56 -7.97
C VAL A 64 -4.27 3.54 -8.43
N ASN A 65 -3.71 4.71 -8.65
CA ASN A 65 -2.30 4.85 -8.95
C ASN A 65 -1.44 4.42 -7.75
N PRO A 66 -0.22 3.90 -7.98
CA PRO A 66 0.70 3.57 -6.91
C PRO A 66 0.98 4.76 -5.99
N VAL A 67 0.95 4.51 -4.67
CA VAL A 67 1.23 5.51 -3.64
C VAL A 67 2.59 5.21 -3.00
N LEU A 68 3.40 6.26 -2.80
CA LEU A 68 4.72 6.16 -2.16
C LEU A 68 4.61 6.23 -0.63
N GLY A 69 3.71 5.44 -0.05
CA GLY A 69 3.55 5.30 1.39
C GLY A 69 4.35 4.13 1.97
N ALA A 70 4.43 4.08 3.28
CA ALA A 70 4.94 2.93 4.04
C ALA A 70 3.75 2.15 4.61
N GLU A 71 3.80 0.82 4.48
CA GLU A 71 2.73 -0.06 4.95
C GLU A 71 3.32 -1.39 5.42
N ASP A 72 3.00 -1.80 6.63
CA ASP A 72 3.57 -3.01 7.26
C ASP A 72 3.04 -4.30 6.65
N PHE A 73 1.88 -4.27 5.99
CA PHE A 73 1.36 -5.40 5.21
C PHE A 73 2.36 -5.92 4.17
N SER A 74 3.27 -5.05 3.72
CA SER A 74 4.36 -5.42 2.81
C SER A 74 5.24 -6.56 3.33
N PHE A 75 5.43 -6.71 4.65
CA PHE A 75 6.17 -7.82 5.24
C PHE A 75 5.45 -9.16 5.10
N PHE A 76 4.12 -9.16 5.14
CA PHE A 76 3.34 -10.37 4.87
C PHE A 76 3.44 -10.74 3.39
N GLN A 77 3.41 -9.76 2.49
CA GLN A 77 3.52 -9.98 1.05
C GLN A 77 4.91 -10.50 0.61
N GLU A 78 5.96 -10.27 1.40
CA GLU A 78 7.26 -10.93 1.17
C GLU A 78 7.23 -12.45 1.47
N LYS A 79 6.21 -12.95 2.15
CA LYS A 79 6.07 -14.36 2.56
C LYS A 79 5.00 -15.11 1.78
N VAL A 80 3.90 -14.44 1.50
CA VAL A 80 2.76 -15.02 0.79
C VAL A 80 2.17 -14.00 -0.17
N PRO A 81 1.63 -14.42 -1.33
CA PRO A 81 0.89 -13.54 -2.22
C PRO A 81 -0.29 -12.88 -1.48
N GLY A 82 -0.52 -11.60 -1.73
CA GLY A 82 -1.57 -10.87 -1.04
C GLY A 82 -2.07 -9.68 -1.84
N VAL A 83 -3.21 -9.16 -1.42
CA VAL A 83 -3.83 -7.94 -1.97
C VAL A 83 -4.07 -6.96 -0.84
N PHE A 84 -3.54 -5.76 -0.99
CA PHE A 84 -3.84 -4.61 -0.15
C PHE A 84 -4.82 -3.69 -0.89
N TYR A 85 -5.86 -3.24 -0.22
CA TYR A 85 -6.84 -2.33 -0.81
C TYR A 85 -7.24 -1.23 0.17
N TRP A 86 -7.74 -0.15 -0.36
CA TRP A 86 -8.23 0.98 0.41
C TRP A 86 -9.74 0.93 0.56
N LEU A 87 -10.23 1.12 1.78
CA LEU A 87 -11.64 1.32 2.05
C LEU A 87 -11.94 2.83 2.07
N GLY A 88 -12.79 3.29 1.15
CA GLY A 88 -13.25 4.66 1.14
C GLY A 88 -14.24 4.92 2.28
N THR A 89 -13.89 5.85 3.16
CA THR A 89 -14.73 6.23 4.33
C THR A 89 -14.96 7.75 4.40
N ARG A 90 -14.75 8.46 3.29
CA ARG A 90 -15.05 9.88 3.19
C ARG A 90 -16.59 10.08 3.14
N PRO A 91 -17.15 11.03 3.92
CA PRO A 91 -18.57 11.37 3.80
C PRO A 91 -18.97 11.75 2.38
N LYS A 92 -20.11 11.23 1.90
CA LYS A 92 -20.58 11.42 0.52
C LYS A 92 -20.86 12.89 0.15
N ASN A 93 -21.14 13.72 1.14
CA ASN A 93 -21.42 15.16 0.99
C ASN A 93 -20.15 16.04 1.03
N GLN A 94 -18.96 15.45 1.10
CA GLN A 94 -17.69 16.17 1.17
C GLN A 94 -16.83 15.86 -0.05
N SER A 95 -16.17 16.88 -0.60
CA SER A 95 -15.23 16.69 -1.70
C SER A 95 -13.93 16.04 -1.22
N ALA A 96 -13.16 15.47 -2.14
CA ALA A 96 -11.87 14.85 -1.80
C ALA A 96 -10.83 15.89 -1.35
N GLU A 97 -10.92 17.11 -1.87
CA GLU A 97 -10.03 18.23 -1.56
C GLU A 97 -10.27 18.77 -0.15
N GLU A 98 -11.52 18.70 0.34
CA GLU A 98 -11.91 19.21 1.66
C GLU A 98 -11.73 18.16 2.76
N ALA A 99 -11.66 16.88 2.41
CA ALA A 99 -11.55 15.80 3.37
C ALA A 99 -10.15 15.77 3.99
N PRO A 100 -10.03 15.81 5.34
CA PRO A 100 -8.75 15.65 6.01
C PRO A 100 -8.15 14.27 5.69
N SER A 101 -6.85 14.23 5.39
CA SER A 101 -6.15 12.96 5.17
C SER A 101 -6.10 12.13 6.45
N ASN A 102 -5.89 10.83 6.33
CA ASN A 102 -5.75 9.91 7.45
C ASN A 102 -4.58 10.19 8.40
N HIS A 103 -3.68 11.11 8.04
CA HIS A 103 -2.59 11.60 8.89
C HIS A 103 -2.86 12.99 9.50
N SER A 104 -4.05 13.54 9.31
CA SER A 104 -4.46 14.81 9.91
C SER A 104 -5.04 14.61 11.31
N PRO A 105 -4.78 15.52 12.27
CA PRO A 105 -5.48 15.51 13.55
C PRO A 105 -6.99 15.80 13.43
N LEU A 106 -7.43 16.29 12.26
CA LEU A 106 -8.84 16.52 11.94
C LEU A 106 -9.47 15.33 11.19
N PHE A 107 -8.74 14.23 11.02
CA PHE A 107 -9.25 13.05 10.32
C PHE A 107 -10.47 12.47 11.03
N TYR A 108 -11.48 12.17 10.27
CA TYR A 108 -12.66 11.42 10.68
C TYR A 108 -13.19 10.57 9.53
N ILE A 109 -14.02 9.61 9.84
CA ILE A 109 -14.60 8.67 8.88
C ILE A 109 -16.12 8.73 8.91
N ASP A 110 -16.74 8.41 7.78
CA ASP A 110 -18.15 8.01 7.74
C ASP A 110 -18.24 6.54 8.13
N GLU A 111 -18.78 6.28 9.31
CA GLU A 111 -18.90 4.93 9.87
C GLU A 111 -19.78 4.00 9.02
N SER A 112 -20.63 4.55 8.13
CA SER A 112 -21.41 3.73 7.19
C SER A 112 -20.55 2.87 6.28
N GLY A 113 -19.29 3.29 6.00
CA GLY A 113 -18.31 2.54 5.24
C GLY A 113 -17.77 1.30 5.97
N LEU A 114 -17.85 1.23 7.30
CA LEU A 114 -17.27 0.13 8.08
C LEU A 114 -17.93 -1.22 7.76
N LEU A 115 -19.24 -1.22 7.51
CA LEU A 115 -19.96 -2.43 7.13
C LEU A 115 -19.45 -3.01 5.80
N LEU A 116 -19.10 -2.15 4.85
CA LEU A 116 -18.48 -2.57 3.59
C LEU A 116 -17.12 -3.23 3.85
N GLY A 117 -16.31 -2.66 4.74
CA GLY A 117 -15.02 -3.25 5.14
C GLY A 117 -15.17 -4.65 5.72
N VAL A 118 -16.10 -4.84 6.67
CA VAL A 118 -16.40 -6.14 7.27
C VAL A 118 -16.86 -7.14 6.20
N ARG A 119 -17.79 -6.76 5.33
CA ARG A 119 -18.28 -7.62 4.24
C ARG A 119 -17.17 -8.00 3.27
N SER A 120 -16.31 -7.06 2.91
CA SER A 120 -15.19 -7.30 1.99
C SER A 120 -14.23 -8.33 2.57
N LEU A 121 -13.77 -8.15 3.80
CA LEU A 121 -12.84 -9.09 4.44
C LEU A 121 -13.47 -10.47 4.65
N ALA A 122 -14.73 -10.54 5.10
CA ALA A 122 -15.41 -11.80 5.30
C ALA A 122 -15.62 -12.54 3.97
N THR A 123 -16.03 -11.84 2.91
CA THR A 123 -16.22 -12.45 1.58
C THR A 123 -14.91 -12.95 1.00
N LEU A 124 -13.84 -12.14 1.10
CA LEU A 124 -12.50 -12.57 0.68
C LEU A 124 -12.06 -13.83 1.42
N ALA A 125 -12.22 -13.87 2.75
CA ALA A 125 -11.84 -15.05 3.54
C ALA A 125 -12.60 -16.31 3.10
N LEU A 126 -13.88 -16.20 2.82
CA LEU A 126 -14.70 -17.34 2.36
C LEU A 126 -14.34 -17.78 0.94
N GLU A 127 -14.21 -16.83 0.00
CA GLU A 127 -13.98 -17.17 -1.41
C GLU A 127 -12.52 -17.59 -1.69
N PHE A 128 -11.56 -17.08 -0.93
CA PHE A 128 -10.15 -17.50 -1.04
C PHE A 128 -9.85 -18.76 -0.23
N GLY A 129 -10.60 -19.01 0.84
CA GLY A 129 -10.49 -20.24 1.65
C GLY A 129 -11.22 -21.44 1.04
N ALA A 130 -12.15 -21.24 0.11
CA ALA A 130 -12.82 -22.33 -0.58
C ALA A 130 -11.84 -23.08 -1.48
N PRO A 131 -11.93 -24.44 -1.56
CA PRO A 131 -11.15 -25.21 -2.52
C PRO A 131 -11.44 -24.70 -3.95
N VAL A 132 -10.37 -24.46 -4.72
CA VAL A 132 -10.54 -24.15 -6.15
C VAL A 132 -11.20 -25.37 -6.81
N SER A 133 -12.46 -25.24 -7.22
CA SER A 133 -13.11 -26.28 -7.99
C SER A 133 -12.31 -26.48 -9.27
N SER A 134 -11.68 -27.64 -9.43
CA SER A 134 -11.07 -28.01 -10.70
C SER A 134 -12.14 -27.91 -11.80
N PRO A 135 -11.79 -27.26 -12.95
CA PRO A 135 -12.71 -27.29 -14.08
C PRO A 135 -13.02 -28.76 -14.41
N ALA A 136 -14.31 -29.07 -14.53
CA ALA A 136 -14.74 -30.38 -15.00
C ALA A 136 -14.07 -30.67 -16.35
N GLN A 137 -13.38 -31.80 -16.43
CA GLN A 137 -12.76 -32.28 -17.67
C GLN A 137 -13.81 -32.64 -18.68
#